data_595b6e5488a1cd83b81651bb681a1a65
#
_entry.id   595b6e5488a1cd83b81651bb681a1a65
#
_cell.length_a   1.000
_cell.length_b   1.000
_cell.length_c   1.000
_cell.angle_alpha   90.00
_cell.angle_beta   90.00
_cell.angle_gamma   90.00
#
_symmetry.space_group_name_H-M   'P 1'
#
loop_
_entity.id
_entity.type
_entity.pdbx_description
1 polymer ?
#
loop_
_entity_poly.entity_id
_entity_poly.type
_entity_poly.pdbx_seq_one_letter_code
_entity_poly.pdbx_strand_id
1 'polypeptide(L)'
;MRKEAKIKDSIKGFHWWLGALLLLLSACVTDYEPKGLEQVRDLLVVDGIITNGETTIKLRRSVGLTDDFTEDEFVNNAKVVVEREDGAVFTCANSSGKGEYKVDMGELDPGSRYRLHISLDGLEYESDYLGPEITPPIDSLSLLKKGPGEEVLSLIHI
;
A
#
# COMPACT_ATOMS: atom_id res chain seq x y z
N MET A 1 55.19 25.59 40.00
CA MET A 1 54.12 26.47 39.46
C MET A 1 54.01 26.51 37.92
N ARG A 2 55.02 26.12 37.13
CA ARG A 2 55.00 26.25 35.65
C ARG A 2 54.33 25.04 34.90
N LYS A 3 54.15 23.92 35.53
CA LYS A 3 53.56 22.69 34.93
C LYS A 3 52.02 22.66 34.96
N GLU A 4 51.41 23.27 35.96
CA GLU A 4 49.94 23.27 36.08
C GLU A 4 49.22 24.18 35.08
N ALA A 5 49.85 25.29 34.74
CA ALA A 5 49.31 26.24 33.75
C ALA A 5 49.23 25.61 32.34
N LYS A 6 50.24 24.80 31.96
CA LYS A 6 50.32 24.16 30.65
C LYS A 6 49.30 23.06 30.46
N ILE A 7 48.88 22.38 31.57
CA ILE A 7 47.84 21.33 31.52
C ILE A 7 46.46 21.99 31.35
N LYS A 8 46.17 23.10 32.02
CA LYS A 8 44.91 23.85 31.89
C LYS A 8 44.64 24.37 30.47
N ASP A 9 45.68 24.87 29.80
CA ASP A 9 45.55 25.39 28.45
C ASP A 9 45.35 24.25 27.41
N SER A 10 45.95 23.10 27.63
CA SER A 10 45.77 21.89 26.81
C SER A 10 44.33 21.34 26.92
N ILE A 11 43.74 21.36 28.12
CA ILE A 11 42.35 20.90 28.32
C ILE A 11 41.34 21.88 27.68
N LYS A 12 41.59 23.16 27.71
CA LYS A 12 40.73 24.15 27.04
C LYS A 12 40.74 23.98 25.53
N GLY A 13 41.90 23.73 24.93
CA GLY A 13 42.02 23.42 23.50
C GLY A 13 41.27 22.15 23.10
N PHE A 14 41.35 21.10 23.94
CA PHE A 14 40.67 19.84 23.69
C PHE A 14 39.14 19.99 23.69
N HIS A 15 38.57 20.75 24.63
CA HIS A 15 37.13 21.00 24.67
C HIS A 15 36.62 21.80 23.48
N TRP A 16 37.40 22.72 22.96
CA TRP A 16 37.04 23.46 21.77
C TRP A 16 37.06 22.59 20.51
N TRP A 17 38.05 21.72 20.39
CA TRP A 17 38.12 20.73 19.32
C TRP A 17 36.96 19.74 19.38
N LEU A 18 36.57 19.30 20.58
CA LEU A 18 35.42 18.44 20.79
C LEU A 18 34.11 19.12 20.42
N GLY A 19 33.96 20.41 20.76
CA GLY A 19 32.80 21.23 20.37
C GLY A 19 32.72 21.46 18.85
N ALA A 20 33.84 21.68 18.19
CA ALA A 20 33.91 21.83 16.74
C ALA A 20 33.59 20.49 16.02
N LEU A 21 34.04 19.38 16.59
CA LEU A 21 33.71 18.03 16.07
C LEU A 21 32.22 17.71 16.24
N LEU A 22 31.58 18.12 17.35
CA LEU A 22 30.14 17.94 17.57
C LEU A 22 29.30 18.77 16.57
N LEU A 23 29.76 19.96 16.21
CA LEU A 23 29.09 20.81 15.21
C LEU A 23 29.20 20.24 13.79
N LEU A 24 30.27 19.49 13.50
CA LEU A 24 30.43 18.81 12.20
C LEU A 24 29.54 17.56 12.07
N LEU A 25 29.04 17.01 13.20
CA LEU A 25 28.14 15.86 13.24
C LEU A 25 26.67 16.25 13.10
N SER A 26 26.32 17.55 13.10
CA SER A 26 25.00 18.01 12.68
C SER A 26 24.90 17.89 11.16
N ALA A 27 24.89 16.65 10.67
CA ALA A 27 24.59 16.36 9.27
C ALA A 27 23.19 16.88 8.98
N CYS A 28 23.10 17.85 8.09
CA CYS A 28 21.83 18.33 7.58
C CYS A 28 21.10 17.12 6.97
N VAL A 29 20.04 16.69 7.62
CA VAL A 29 19.02 15.88 6.98
C VAL A 29 18.32 16.82 6.01
N THR A 30 18.68 16.75 4.75
CA THR A 30 17.93 17.44 3.69
C THR A 30 16.84 16.52 3.21
N ASP A 31 15.61 17.01 3.19
CA ASP A 31 14.51 16.28 2.56
C ASP A 31 14.88 16.00 1.11
N TYR A 32 14.94 14.73 0.78
CA TYR A 32 15.23 14.30 -0.58
C TYR A 32 13.94 14.32 -1.39
N GLU A 33 13.78 15.31 -2.24
CA GLU A 33 12.73 15.33 -3.26
C GLU A 33 13.27 14.68 -4.56
N PRO A 34 12.85 13.45 -4.89
CA PRO A 34 13.26 12.82 -6.14
C PRO A 34 12.69 13.60 -7.32
N LYS A 35 13.58 14.06 -8.21
CA LYS A 35 13.18 14.78 -9.43
C LYS A 35 12.38 13.86 -10.34
N GLY A 36 11.21 14.31 -10.80
CA GLY A 36 10.35 13.59 -11.73
C GLY A 36 9.10 12.97 -11.13
N LEU A 37 8.88 13.06 -9.82
CA LEU A 37 7.63 12.61 -9.18
C LEU A 37 6.57 13.71 -9.07
N GLU A 38 6.90 14.95 -9.43
CA GLU A 38 5.94 16.08 -9.45
C GLU A 38 4.76 15.86 -10.41
N GLN A 39 4.90 14.94 -11.38
CA GLN A 39 3.87 14.60 -12.38
C GLN A 39 2.95 13.46 -11.97
N VAL A 40 3.16 12.83 -10.82
CA VAL A 40 2.39 11.64 -10.36
C VAL A 40 1.32 12.02 -9.34
N ARG A 41 0.85 13.26 -9.37
CA ARG A 41 -0.28 13.71 -8.55
C ARG A 41 -1.60 13.50 -9.28
N ASP A 42 -2.65 13.25 -8.51
CA ASP A 42 -4.03 13.17 -9.01
C ASP A 42 -4.31 12.02 -10.00
N LEU A 43 -3.48 10.97 -9.98
CA LEU A 43 -3.76 9.75 -10.74
C LEU A 43 -4.83 8.92 -10.04
N LEU A 44 -5.70 8.30 -10.82
CA LEU A 44 -6.64 7.32 -10.29
C LEU A 44 -5.88 6.06 -9.83
N VAL A 45 -5.97 5.77 -8.54
CA VAL A 45 -5.46 4.54 -7.93
C VAL A 45 -6.62 3.59 -7.72
N VAL A 46 -6.52 2.41 -8.30
CA VAL A 46 -7.52 1.34 -8.21
C VAL A 46 -6.94 0.19 -7.42
N ASP A 47 -7.61 -0.21 -6.35
CA ASP A 47 -7.22 -1.33 -5.50
C ASP A 47 -8.42 -2.24 -5.28
N GLY A 48 -8.27 -3.53 -5.56
CA GLY A 48 -9.33 -4.51 -5.38
C GLY A 48 -9.06 -5.83 -6.08
N ILE A 49 -9.81 -6.84 -5.67
CA ILE A 49 -9.74 -8.19 -6.25
C ILE A 49 -11.17 -8.63 -6.53
N ILE A 50 -11.42 -9.09 -7.77
CA ILE A 50 -12.69 -9.73 -8.13
C ILE A 50 -12.66 -11.15 -7.58
N THR A 51 -13.62 -11.47 -6.72
CA THR A 51 -13.67 -12.74 -6.00
C THR A 51 -15.10 -13.30 -5.93
N ASN A 52 -15.23 -14.55 -5.53
CA ASN A 52 -16.54 -15.12 -5.21
C ASN A 52 -17.21 -14.34 -4.06
N GLY A 53 -18.54 -14.13 -4.16
CA GLY A 53 -19.29 -13.35 -3.19
C GLY A 53 -19.01 -11.86 -3.28
N GLU A 54 -18.84 -11.19 -2.13
CA GLU A 54 -18.65 -9.75 -2.08
C GLU A 54 -17.27 -9.32 -2.60
N THR A 55 -17.27 -8.61 -3.72
CA THR A 55 -16.10 -7.93 -4.28
C THR A 55 -16.10 -6.48 -3.83
N THR A 56 -14.95 -5.98 -3.38
CA THR A 56 -14.74 -4.59 -3.00
C THR A 56 -13.63 -3.97 -3.83
N ILE A 57 -13.95 -2.87 -4.53
CA ILE A 57 -13.00 -2.05 -5.28
C ILE A 57 -12.84 -0.71 -4.58
N LYS A 58 -11.61 -0.27 -4.35
CA LYS A 58 -11.29 1.01 -3.72
C LYS A 58 -10.68 1.96 -4.73
N LEU A 59 -11.24 3.15 -4.79
CA LEU A 59 -10.80 4.21 -5.69
C LEU A 59 -10.32 5.42 -4.89
N ARG A 60 -9.12 5.90 -5.22
CA ARG A 60 -8.56 7.11 -4.63
C ARG A 60 -7.68 7.85 -5.62
N ARG A 61 -7.37 9.10 -5.32
CA ARG A 61 -6.36 9.88 -6.04
C ARG A 61 -4.99 9.67 -5.40
N SER A 62 -3.95 9.66 -6.24
CA SER A 62 -2.58 9.65 -5.73
C SER A 62 -2.22 11.01 -5.14
N VAL A 63 -1.49 10.99 -4.03
CA VAL A 63 -0.93 12.18 -3.37
C VAL A 63 0.58 12.24 -3.58
N GLY A 64 1.16 13.43 -3.43
CA GLY A 64 2.62 13.56 -3.43
C GLY A 64 3.26 12.83 -2.25
N LEU A 65 4.54 12.46 -2.37
CA LEU A 65 5.27 11.73 -1.32
C LEU A 65 5.36 12.47 0.01
N THR A 66 5.27 13.80 -0.02
CA THR A 66 5.36 14.68 1.14
C THR A 66 4.00 15.18 1.62
N ASP A 67 2.93 14.83 0.90
CA ASP A 67 1.59 15.28 1.21
C ASP A 67 0.90 14.28 2.15
N ASP A 68 0.16 14.78 3.12
CA ASP A 68 -0.68 13.94 3.96
C ASP A 68 -1.93 13.50 3.17
N PHE A 69 -2.30 12.23 3.31
CA PHE A 69 -3.54 11.71 2.72
C PHE A 69 -4.75 12.28 3.47
N THR A 70 -5.69 12.86 2.72
CA THR A 70 -6.94 13.42 3.26
C THR A 70 -8.17 12.66 2.70
N GLU A 71 -9.35 12.93 3.25
CA GLU A 71 -10.59 12.31 2.77
C GLU A 71 -11.00 12.79 1.36
N ASP A 72 -10.43 13.91 0.90
CA ASP A 72 -10.70 14.45 -0.43
C ASP A 72 -10.10 13.60 -1.57
N GLU A 73 -9.13 12.75 -1.27
CA GLU A 73 -8.54 11.83 -2.24
C GLU A 73 -9.42 10.60 -2.52
N PHE A 74 -10.46 10.35 -1.73
CA PHE A 74 -11.41 9.28 -2.02
C PHE A 74 -12.31 9.63 -3.20
N VAL A 75 -12.34 8.75 -4.20
CA VAL A 75 -13.19 8.92 -5.37
C VAL A 75 -14.56 8.28 -5.12
N ASN A 76 -15.58 9.11 -4.94
CA ASN A 76 -16.93 8.67 -4.56
C ASN A 76 -17.98 8.82 -5.69
N ASN A 77 -17.61 9.46 -6.81
CA ASN A 77 -18.51 9.83 -7.91
C ASN A 77 -18.29 8.99 -9.19
N ALA A 78 -17.52 7.90 -9.10
CA ALA A 78 -17.29 7.02 -10.24
C ALA A 78 -18.47 6.05 -10.45
N LYS A 79 -18.68 5.67 -11.71
CA LYS A 79 -19.45 4.47 -12.04
C LYS A 79 -18.48 3.31 -12.20
N VAL A 80 -18.62 2.29 -11.37
CA VAL A 80 -17.75 1.12 -11.33
C VAL A 80 -18.57 -0.11 -11.67
N VAL A 81 -18.12 -0.87 -12.67
CA VAL A 81 -18.76 -2.12 -13.07
C VAL A 81 -17.71 -3.22 -13.28
N VAL A 82 -18.11 -4.44 -13.00
CA VAL A 82 -17.38 -5.63 -13.45
C VAL A 82 -18.12 -6.21 -14.63
N GLU A 83 -17.43 -6.42 -15.72
CA GLU A 83 -17.99 -6.99 -16.94
C GLU A 83 -17.45 -8.39 -17.16
N ARG A 84 -18.34 -9.31 -17.52
CA ARG A 84 -17.98 -10.64 -18.00
C ARG A 84 -17.95 -10.63 -19.53
N GLU A 85 -17.07 -11.41 -20.14
CA GLU A 85 -16.86 -11.42 -21.59
C GLU A 85 -18.10 -11.82 -22.42
N ASP A 86 -19.11 -12.46 -21.83
CA ASP A 86 -20.39 -12.77 -22.46
C ASP A 86 -21.38 -11.59 -22.46
N GLY A 87 -20.98 -10.43 -21.94
CA GLY A 87 -21.76 -9.21 -21.86
C GLY A 87 -22.54 -9.03 -20.55
N ALA A 88 -22.42 -9.93 -19.58
CA ALA A 88 -23.00 -9.72 -18.26
C ALA A 88 -22.28 -8.57 -17.52
N VAL A 89 -23.05 -7.69 -16.87
CA VAL A 89 -22.53 -6.51 -16.16
C VAL A 89 -22.98 -6.54 -14.71
N PHE A 90 -22.03 -6.38 -13.81
CA PHE A 90 -22.22 -6.31 -12.36
C PHE A 90 -21.89 -4.91 -11.88
N THR A 91 -22.90 -4.15 -11.48
CA THR A 91 -22.71 -2.75 -11.05
C THR A 91 -22.32 -2.68 -9.59
N CYS A 92 -21.18 -2.04 -9.32
CA CYS A 92 -20.72 -1.82 -7.95
C CYS A 92 -21.39 -0.57 -7.36
N ALA A 93 -21.90 -0.70 -6.12
CA ALA A 93 -22.48 0.40 -5.38
C ALA A 93 -21.43 1.05 -4.47
N ASN A 94 -21.39 2.39 -4.41
CA ASN A 94 -20.59 3.09 -3.41
C ASN A 94 -21.17 2.79 -2.02
N SER A 95 -20.38 2.18 -1.14
CA SER A 95 -20.87 1.64 0.14
C SER A 95 -20.56 2.50 1.36
N SER A 96 -19.47 3.26 1.36
CA SER A 96 -18.96 3.91 2.57
C SER A 96 -18.69 5.41 2.44
N GLY A 97 -18.72 5.95 1.22
CA GLY A 97 -18.27 7.31 0.96
C GLY A 97 -16.74 7.49 1.12
N LYS A 98 -15.99 6.39 1.22
CA LYS A 98 -14.52 6.36 1.31
C LYS A 98 -13.90 5.70 0.07
N GLY A 99 -14.47 5.99 -1.09
CA GLY A 99 -14.02 5.40 -2.36
C GLY A 99 -14.23 3.89 -2.47
N GLU A 100 -15.08 3.28 -1.63
CA GLU A 100 -15.34 1.85 -1.65
C GLU A 100 -16.59 1.53 -2.46
N TYR A 101 -16.42 0.70 -3.47
CA TYR A 101 -17.46 0.21 -4.35
C TYR A 101 -17.60 -1.30 -4.18
N LYS A 102 -18.80 -1.75 -3.86
CA LYS A 102 -19.10 -3.14 -3.55
C LYS A 102 -20.13 -3.73 -4.50
N VAL A 103 -19.94 -5.00 -4.82
CA VAL A 103 -20.87 -5.80 -5.61
C VAL A 103 -20.80 -7.25 -5.15
N ASP A 104 -21.94 -7.91 -5.11
CA ASP A 104 -21.98 -9.37 -4.92
C ASP A 104 -21.88 -10.04 -6.29
N MET A 105 -20.76 -10.74 -6.51
CA MET A 105 -20.50 -11.48 -7.74
C MET A 105 -21.13 -12.87 -7.73
N GLY A 106 -21.58 -13.35 -6.55
CA GLY A 106 -21.95 -14.74 -6.40
C GLY A 106 -20.77 -15.69 -6.62
N GLU A 107 -20.98 -16.79 -7.29
CA GLU A 107 -19.91 -17.71 -7.69
C GLU A 107 -19.40 -17.33 -9.08
N LEU A 108 -18.09 -17.08 -9.19
CA LEU A 108 -17.44 -16.79 -10.47
C LEU A 108 -17.39 -18.05 -11.33
N ASP A 109 -17.75 -17.93 -12.60
CA ASP A 109 -17.59 -18.99 -13.57
C ASP A 109 -16.09 -19.16 -13.94
N PRO A 110 -15.48 -20.31 -13.63
CA PRO A 110 -14.07 -20.55 -13.94
C PRO A 110 -13.75 -20.54 -15.43
N GLY A 111 -14.74 -20.75 -16.29
CA GLY A 111 -14.60 -20.74 -17.75
C GLY A 111 -14.75 -19.35 -18.37
N SER A 112 -15.15 -18.37 -17.60
CA SER A 112 -15.39 -16.99 -18.06
C SER A 112 -14.25 -16.07 -17.70
N ARG A 113 -14.14 -14.94 -18.41
CA ARG A 113 -13.20 -13.88 -18.10
C ARG A 113 -13.93 -12.62 -17.67
N TYR A 114 -13.32 -11.87 -16.77
CA TYR A 114 -13.89 -10.67 -16.16
C TYR A 114 -12.92 -9.51 -16.32
N ARG A 115 -13.47 -8.30 -16.45
CA ARG A 115 -12.69 -7.06 -16.41
C ARG A 115 -13.37 -6.02 -15.52
N LEU A 116 -12.58 -5.07 -15.04
CA LEU A 116 -13.07 -3.90 -14.36
C LEU A 116 -13.22 -2.75 -15.36
N HIS A 117 -14.35 -2.05 -15.29
CA HIS A 117 -14.60 -0.86 -16.09
C HIS A 117 -15.06 0.27 -15.19
N ILE A 118 -14.42 1.43 -15.27
CA ILE A 118 -14.65 2.61 -14.44
C ILE A 118 -14.87 3.82 -15.32
N SER A 119 -16.01 4.49 -15.13
CA SER A 119 -16.28 5.81 -15.73
C SER A 119 -16.13 6.88 -14.65
N LEU A 120 -15.25 7.84 -14.84
CA LEU A 120 -14.98 8.93 -13.90
C LEU A 120 -14.70 10.22 -14.65
N ASP A 121 -15.46 11.28 -14.37
CA ASP A 121 -15.28 12.63 -14.93
C ASP A 121 -15.18 12.67 -16.47
N GLY A 122 -15.92 11.78 -17.14
CA GLY A 122 -15.93 11.65 -18.60
C GLY A 122 -14.76 10.86 -19.18
N LEU A 123 -13.92 10.28 -18.35
CA LEU A 123 -12.86 9.34 -18.73
C LEU A 123 -13.31 7.91 -18.45
N GLU A 124 -12.87 6.99 -19.32
CA GLU A 124 -13.12 5.56 -19.20
C GLU A 124 -11.81 4.83 -18.94
N TYR A 125 -11.83 3.95 -17.93
CA TYR A 125 -10.71 3.11 -17.54
C TYR A 125 -11.14 1.65 -17.60
N GLU A 126 -10.37 0.82 -18.29
CA GLU A 126 -10.67 -0.59 -18.45
C GLU A 126 -9.44 -1.44 -18.14
N SER A 127 -9.64 -2.56 -17.43
CA SER A 127 -8.62 -3.58 -17.31
C SER A 127 -8.69 -4.56 -18.50
N ASP A 128 -7.67 -5.38 -18.64
CA ASP A 128 -7.77 -6.58 -19.48
C ASP A 128 -8.79 -7.57 -18.93
N TYR A 129 -9.32 -8.43 -19.80
CA TYR A 129 -10.11 -9.59 -19.40
C TYR A 129 -9.21 -10.69 -18.83
N LEU A 130 -9.42 -11.05 -17.56
CA LEU A 130 -8.68 -12.09 -16.85
C LEU A 130 -9.65 -13.18 -16.36
N GLY A 131 -9.22 -14.43 -16.45
CA GLY A 131 -9.96 -15.56 -15.86
C GLY A 131 -9.73 -15.64 -14.36
N PRO A 132 -10.67 -16.22 -13.59
CA PRO A 132 -10.45 -16.48 -12.17
C PRO A 132 -9.31 -17.48 -11.97
N GLU A 133 -8.43 -17.18 -11.01
CA GLU A 133 -7.42 -18.14 -10.57
C GLU A 133 -8.06 -19.15 -9.60
N ILE A 134 -7.95 -20.43 -9.91
CA ILE A 134 -8.46 -21.49 -9.06
C ILE A 134 -7.37 -21.86 -8.05
N THR A 135 -7.66 -21.63 -6.78
CA THR A 135 -6.79 -22.12 -5.72
C THR A 135 -6.82 -23.65 -5.69
N PRO A 136 -5.66 -24.35 -5.75
CA PRO A 136 -5.64 -25.79 -5.66
C PRO A 136 -6.24 -26.25 -4.32
N PRO A 137 -6.90 -27.42 -4.26
CA PRO A 137 -7.47 -27.95 -3.03
C PRO A 137 -6.34 -28.21 -2.01
N ILE A 138 -6.64 -28.00 -0.74
CA ILE A 138 -5.72 -28.37 0.35
C ILE A 138 -5.78 -29.88 0.50
N ASP A 139 -4.70 -30.58 0.17
CA ASP A 139 -4.64 -32.05 0.22
C ASP A 139 -4.59 -32.59 1.65
N SER A 140 -3.91 -31.91 2.56
CA SER A 140 -3.84 -32.31 3.97
C SER A 140 -3.48 -31.16 4.90
N LEU A 141 -4.08 -31.16 6.08
CA LEU A 141 -3.74 -30.28 7.18
C LEU A 141 -3.21 -31.12 8.33
N SER A 142 -1.94 -30.98 8.70
CA SER A 142 -1.39 -31.66 9.87
C SER A 142 -1.07 -30.66 10.97
N LEU A 143 -1.50 -30.98 12.19
CA LEU A 143 -1.27 -30.19 13.40
C LEU A 143 -0.23 -30.95 14.24
N LEU A 144 1.00 -30.43 14.30
CA LEU A 144 2.03 -30.91 15.19
C LEU A 144 1.88 -30.22 16.56
N LYS A 145 1.33 -30.94 17.54
CA LYS A 145 1.25 -30.49 18.92
C LYS A 145 2.55 -30.90 19.64
N LYS A 146 3.46 -29.98 19.82
CA LYS A 146 4.56 -30.13 20.77
C LYS A 146 4.04 -29.85 22.18
N GLY A 147 4.71 -30.40 23.21
CA GLY A 147 4.27 -30.45 24.62
C GLY A 147 3.83 -29.10 25.24
N PRO A 148 3.43 -29.07 26.52
CA PRO A 148 2.87 -27.87 27.14
C PRO A 148 3.90 -26.74 27.17
N GLY A 149 3.59 -25.62 26.43
CA GLY A 149 4.43 -24.42 26.36
C GLY A 149 5.17 -24.20 25.03
N GLU A 150 5.03 -25.07 24.04
CA GLU A 150 5.60 -24.90 22.70
C GLU A 150 4.57 -24.42 21.67
N GLU A 151 5.01 -23.55 20.75
CA GLU A 151 4.16 -23.02 19.67
C GLU A 151 3.66 -24.12 18.73
N VAL A 152 2.41 -24.00 18.32
CA VAL A 152 1.78 -24.90 17.36
C VAL A 152 2.22 -24.49 15.95
N LEU A 153 3.04 -25.30 15.32
CA LEU A 153 3.37 -25.16 13.90
C LEU A 153 2.33 -25.94 13.07
N SER A 154 1.54 -25.25 12.29
CA SER A 154 0.69 -25.88 11.27
C SER A 154 1.44 -25.94 9.93
N LEU A 155 1.60 -27.14 9.38
CA LEU A 155 2.09 -27.36 8.03
C LEU A 155 0.88 -27.58 7.11
N ILE A 156 0.72 -26.69 6.14
CA ILE A 156 -0.27 -26.84 5.05
C ILE A 156 0.50 -27.39 3.86
N HIS A 157 0.13 -28.58 3.40
CA HIS A 157 0.58 -29.13 2.12
C HIS A 157 -0.50 -28.80 1.06
N ILE A 158 -0.05 -28.16 -0.01
CA ILE A 158 -0.85 -27.83 -1.20
C ILE A 158 -0.38 -28.76 -2.33
#